data_48705fcaade499864ef552dff3293dfd
#
_entry.id   48705fcaade499864ef552dff3293dfd
#
_cell.length_a   1.000
_cell.length_b   1.000
_cell.length_c   1.000
_cell.angle_alpha   90.00
_cell.angle_beta   90.00
_cell.angle_gamma   90.00
#
_symmetry.space_group_name_H-M   'P 1'
#
loop_
_entity.id
_entity.type
_entity.pdbx_description
1 polymer ?
#
loop_
_entity_poly.entity_id
_entity_poly.type
_entity_poly.pdbx_seq_one_letter_code
_entity_poly.pdbx_strand_id
1 'polypeptide(L)'
;YSVFDTNDTLLIMRPYQIAATERIIWKIRSAIASKIKSGPDTGGYIWHTTGSGKTLTSFKAARLATEMEEVDKVFFVVDRKDLDYQTMKEYQRFSPDSVNGSNSTAGLKRNIEKDDNKIVVTTIQKLNNFMNSESQHEIYQKQVVFIFDECHRSQFGKVQMRLRLKFKKYC
;
A
#
# COMPACT_ATOMS: atom_id res chain seq x y z
N TYR A 1 -14.23 13.62 2.01
CA TYR A 1 -13.15 13.30 1.06
C TYR A 1 -12.17 14.46 0.88
N SER A 2 -11.53 14.83 1.97
CA SER A 2 -10.46 15.79 2.01
C SER A 2 -9.25 15.18 2.73
N VAL A 3 -8.08 15.72 2.49
CA VAL A 3 -6.83 15.35 3.15
C VAL A 3 -6.09 16.62 3.52
N PHE A 4 -5.66 16.74 4.76
CA PHE A 4 -4.67 17.74 5.14
C PHE A 4 -3.27 17.20 4.87
N ASP A 5 -2.45 17.98 4.25
CA ASP A 5 -1.04 17.67 4.13
C ASP A 5 -0.23 18.20 5.33
N THR A 6 1.06 17.89 5.37
CA THR A 6 1.96 18.35 6.45
C THR A 6 2.15 19.87 6.52
N ASN A 7 1.68 20.63 5.53
CA ASN A 7 1.70 22.09 5.50
C ASN A 7 0.33 22.68 5.85
N ASP A 8 -0.55 21.91 6.47
CA ASP A 8 -1.94 22.28 6.79
C ASP A 8 -2.77 22.72 5.57
N THR A 9 -2.35 22.31 4.36
CA THR A 9 -3.11 22.60 3.14
C THR A 9 -4.23 21.58 2.99
N LEU A 10 -5.47 22.07 2.89
CA LEU A 10 -6.63 21.23 2.63
C LEU A 10 -6.69 20.85 1.13
N LEU A 11 -6.52 19.59 0.85
CA LEU A 11 -6.68 19.02 -0.49
C LEU A 11 -8.09 18.41 -0.61
N ILE A 12 -8.87 18.91 -1.54
CA ILE A 12 -10.21 18.39 -1.82
C ILE A 12 -10.12 17.45 -3.01
N MET A 13 -10.62 16.24 -2.83
CA MET A 13 -10.61 15.22 -3.89
C MET A 13 -11.65 15.54 -4.97
N ARG A 14 -11.27 15.29 -6.22
CA ARG A 14 -12.20 15.41 -7.36
C ARG A 14 -13.17 14.23 -7.39
N PRO A 15 -14.36 14.36 -7.99
CA PRO A 15 -15.38 13.31 -7.99
C PRO A 15 -14.89 11.94 -8.45
N TYR A 16 -14.06 11.89 -9.48
CA TYR A 16 -13.51 10.62 -9.97
C TYR A 16 -12.51 9.97 -8.98
N GLN A 17 -11.78 10.78 -8.20
CA GLN A 17 -10.88 10.29 -7.15
C GLN A 17 -11.69 9.70 -5.99
N ILE A 18 -12.78 10.36 -5.63
CA ILE A 18 -13.73 9.86 -4.61
C ILE A 18 -14.28 8.51 -5.06
N ALA A 19 -14.83 8.43 -6.27
CA ALA A 19 -15.40 7.21 -6.82
C ALA A 19 -14.36 6.06 -6.86
N ALA A 20 -13.12 6.37 -7.23
CA ALA A 20 -12.03 5.40 -7.23
C ALA A 20 -11.71 4.91 -5.80
N THR A 21 -11.59 5.84 -4.84
CA THR A 21 -11.36 5.50 -3.44
C THR A 21 -12.47 4.62 -2.87
N GLU A 22 -13.73 4.97 -3.10
CA GLU A 22 -14.89 4.19 -2.64
C GLU A 22 -14.90 2.78 -3.20
N ARG A 23 -14.58 2.62 -4.49
CA ARG A 23 -14.46 1.30 -5.12
C ARG A 23 -13.33 0.46 -4.53
N ILE A 24 -12.18 1.06 -4.23
CA ILE A 24 -11.07 0.37 -3.55
C ILE A 24 -11.55 -0.13 -2.18
N ILE A 25 -12.13 0.74 -1.37
CA ILE A 25 -12.60 0.41 -0.03
C ILE A 25 -13.71 -0.65 -0.06
N TRP A 26 -14.65 -0.52 -0.99
CA TRP A 26 -15.68 -1.55 -1.20
C TRP A 26 -15.07 -2.90 -1.55
N LYS A 27 -14.06 -2.93 -2.44
CA LYS A 27 -13.39 -4.18 -2.84
C LYS A 27 -12.65 -4.82 -1.68
N ILE A 28 -11.94 -4.03 -0.86
CA ILE A 28 -11.26 -4.52 0.34
C ILE A 28 -12.28 -5.13 1.32
N ARG A 29 -13.36 -4.43 1.63
CA ARG A 29 -14.42 -4.93 2.52
C ARG A 29 -15.05 -6.21 1.99
N SER A 30 -15.36 -6.26 0.71
CA SER A 30 -15.94 -7.44 0.06
C SER A 30 -15.00 -8.64 0.12
N ALA A 31 -13.70 -8.43 -0.11
CA ALA A 31 -12.69 -9.48 -0.03
C ALA A 31 -12.56 -10.04 1.39
N ILE A 32 -12.53 -9.17 2.41
CA ILE A 32 -12.48 -9.58 3.81
C ILE A 32 -13.76 -10.32 4.21
N ALA A 33 -14.93 -9.78 3.88
CA ALA A 33 -16.22 -10.37 4.23
C ALA A 33 -16.47 -11.73 3.58
N SER A 34 -16.03 -11.92 2.35
CA SER A 34 -16.20 -13.18 1.62
C SER A 34 -15.31 -14.31 2.16
N LYS A 35 -14.37 -14.02 3.06
CA LYS A 35 -13.37 -14.98 3.59
C LYS A 35 -12.62 -15.74 2.50
N ILE A 36 -12.61 -15.22 1.28
CA ILE A 36 -11.85 -15.79 0.17
C ILE A 36 -10.37 -15.58 0.49
N LYS A 37 -9.69 -16.68 0.69
CA LYS A 37 -8.25 -16.65 0.87
C LYS A 37 -7.62 -16.12 -0.40
N SER A 38 -6.81 -15.11 -0.25
CA SER A 38 -5.85 -14.52 -1.20
C SER A 38 -5.86 -15.08 -2.63
N GLY A 39 -6.41 -14.33 -3.57
CA GLY A 39 -6.48 -14.76 -4.98
C GLY A 39 -6.62 -13.58 -5.95
N PRO A 40 -6.66 -13.83 -7.25
CA PRO A 40 -6.90 -12.79 -8.25
C PRO A 40 -8.19 -12.01 -8.02
N ASP A 41 -9.20 -12.71 -7.47
CA ASP A 41 -10.55 -12.15 -7.26
C ASP A 41 -10.65 -11.25 -6.03
N THR A 42 -9.66 -11.29 -5.12
CA THR A 42 -9.62 -10.43 -3.93
C THR A 42 -9.04 -9.05 -4.23
N GLY A 43 -8.34 -8.90 -5.34
CA GLY A 43 -7.75 -7.64 -5.78
C GLY A 43 -8.53 -6.95 -6.89
N GLY A 44 -7.99 -5.85 -7.38
CA GLY A 44 -8.52 -5.09 -8.50
C GLY A 44 -7.46 -4.14 -9.04
N TYR A 45 -7.83 -3.40 -10.07
CA TYR A 45 -6.99 -2.33 -10.61
C TYR A 45 -7.81 -1.09 -10.87
N ILE A 46 -7.16 0.06 -10.82
CA ILE A 46 -7.75 1.34 -11.18
C ILE A 46 -6.86 1.99 -12.22
N TRP A 47 -7.47 2.35 -13.33
CA TRP A 47 -6.79 3.05 -14.40
C TRP A 47 -6.91 4.56 -14.19
N HIS A 48 -5.78 5.19 -14.00
CA HIS A 48 -5.64 6.63 -13.90
C HIS A 48 -4.69 7.16 -14.96
N THR A 49 -5.03 8.29 -15.57
CA THR A 49 -4.11 9.00 -16.46
C THR A 49 -2.99 9.68 -15.66
N THR A 50 -1.88 9.97 -16.33
CA THR A 50 -0.79 10.74 -15.73
C THR A 50 -1.30 12.12 -15.29
N GLY A 51 -0.88 12.58 -14.13
CA GLY A 51 -1.32 13.88 -13.56
C GLY A 51 -2.72 13.92 -12.97
N SER A 52 -3.45 12.79 -12.94
CA SER A 52 -4.80 12.73 -12.37
C SER A 52 -4.84 12.66 -10.83
N GLY A 53 -3.69 12.75 -10.15
CA GLY A 53 -3.61 12.66 -8.69
C GLY A 53 -3.74 11.23 -8.15
N LYS A 54 -3.12 10.25 -8.84
CA LYS A 54 -3.05 8.85 -8.40
C LYS A 54 -2.59 8.73 -6.96
N THR A 55 -1.53 9.44 -6.59
CA THR A 55 -0.92 9.42 -5.26
C THR A 55 -1.92 9.81 -4.18
N LEU A 56 -2.67 10.89 -4.38
CA LEU A 56 -3.70 11.33 -3.42
C LEU A 56 -4.82 10.29 -3.27
N THR A 57 -5.30 9.72 -4.39
CA THR A 57 -6.35 8.71 -4.40
C THR A 57 -5.93 7.44 -3.65
N SER A 58 -4.75 6.92 -3.97
CA SER A 58 -4.22 5.70 -3.38
C SER A 58 -3.85 5.90 -1.90
N PHE A 59 -3.30 7.07 -1.54
CA PHE A 59 -3.04 7.41 -0.16
C PHE A 59 -4.32 7.51 0.67
N LYS A 60 -5.36 8.19 0.15
CA LYS A 60 -6.65 8.26 0.85
C LYS A 60 -7.27 6.89 1.04
N ALA A 61 -7.19 6.03 0.04
CA ALA A 61 -7.65 4.65 0.14
C ALA A 61 -6.85 3.87 1.21
N ALA A 62 -5.51 4.01 1.22
CA ALA A 62 -4.67 3.40 2.24
C ALA A 62 -5.07 3.85 3.66
N ARG A 63 -5.26 5.16 3.86
CA ARG A 63 -5.66 5.70 5.15
C ARG A 63 -7.03 5.17 5.61
N LEU A 64 -8.03 5.16 4.72
CA LEU A 64 -9.33 4.59 5.05
C LEU A 64 -9.27 3.08 5.31
N ALA A 65 -8.39 2.35 4.64
CA ALA A 65 -8.18 0.94 4.91
C ALA A 65 -7.59 0.70 6.31
N THR A 66 -6.73 1.59 6.82
CA THR A 66 -6.20 1.48 8.18
C THR A 66 -7.22 1.75 9.29
N GLU A 67 -8.34 2.40 8.96
CA GLU A 67 -9.46 2.63 9.89
C GLU A 67 -10.34 1.38 10.07
N MET A 68 -10.16 0.36 9.22
CA MET A 68 -10.85 -0.93 9.36
C MET A 68 -10.19 -1.76 10.47
N GLU A 69 -10.99 -2.29 11.39
CA GLU A 69 -10.51 -3.11 12.51
C GLU A 69 -9.81 -4.39 12.02
N GLU A 70 -10.32 -4.97 10.94
CA GLU A 70 -9.81 -6.21 10.38
C GLU A 70 -8.47 -6.07 9.64
N VAL A 71 -8.05 -4.83 9.32
CA VAL A 71 -6.81 -4.57 8.59
C VAL A 71 -5.68 -4.28 9.56
N ASP A 72 -4.69 -5.15 9.58
CA ASP A 72 -3.50 -5.01 10.43
C ASP A 72 -2.47 -4.05 9.81
N LYS A 73 -2.19 -4.17 8.52
CA LYS A 73 -1.21 -3.33 7.81
C LYS A 73 -1.64 -3.05 6.36
N VAL A 74 -1.24 -1.89 5.87
CA VAL A 74 -1.36 -1.49 4.46
C VAL A 74 0.04 -1.27 3.90
N PHE A 75 0.41 -2.06 2.91
CA PHE A 75 1.67 -1.89 2.18
C PHE A 75 1.43 -1.05 0.93
N PHE A 76 2.08 0.09 0.87
CA PHE A 76 2.14 0.90 -0.33
C PHE A 76 3.45 0.59 -1.07
N VAL A 77 3.31 -0.11 -2.20
CA VAL A 77 4.45 -0.65 -2.93
C VAL A 77 4.66 0.11 -4.22
N VAL A 78 5.83 0.71 -4.37
CA VAL A 78 6.22 1.48 -5.56
C VAL A 78 7.40 0.82 -6.28
N ASP A 79 7.55 1.08 -7.58
CA ASP A 79 8.74 0.65 -8.31
C ASP A 79 9.96 1.48 -7.86
N ARG A 80 11.15 0.88 -7.92
CA ARG A 80 12.41 1.50 -7.51
C ARG A 80 12.73 2.80 -8.27
N LYS A 81 12.29 2.89 -9.54
CA LYS A 81 12.52 4.06 -10.39
C LYS A 81 11.66 5.26 -10.03
N ASP A 82 10.53 5.02 -9.37
CA ASP A 82 9.55 6.04 -9.03
C ASP A 82 9.74 6.58 -7.59
N LEU A 83 10.69 6.03 -6.83
CA LEU A 83 11.20 6.63 -5.60
C LEU A 83 12.12 7.82 -5.90
N ASP A 84 11.70 8.62 -6.86
CA ASP A 84 12.30 9.93 -7.04
C ASP A 84 12.00 10.78 -5.81
N TYR A 85 12.90 11.68 -5.49
CA TYR A 85 12.82 12.59 -4.34
C TYR A 85 11.44 13.27 -4.21
N GLN A 86 10.77 13.56 -5.34
CA GLN A 86 9.43 14.13 -5.36
C GLN A 86 8.36 13.17 -4.84
N THR A 87 8.37 11.92 -5.28
CA THR A 87 7.40 10.90 -4.84
C THR A 87 7.55 10.60 -3.35
N MET A 88 8.79 10.51 -2.86
CA MET A 88 9.06 10.37 -1.43
C MET A 88 8.53 11.57 -0.63
N LYS A 89 8.74 12.79 -1.11
CA LYS A 89 8.18 14.00 -0.50
C LYS A 89 6.64 14.00 -0.49
N GLU A 90 6.00 13.55 -1.56
CA GLU A 90 4.54 13.44 -1.57
C GLU A 90 4.03 12.45 -0.53
N TYR A 91 4.67 11.29 -0.39
CA TYR A 91 4.29 10.34 0.65
C TYR A 91 4.58 10.87 2.06
N GLN A 92 5.72 11.50 2.29
CA GLN A 92 6.04 12.17 3.55
C GLN A 92 5.07 13.31 3.86
N ARG A 93 4.59 14.00 2.84
CA ARG A 93 3.59 15.05 2.96
C ARG A 93 2.25 14.55 3.51
N PHE A 94 1.88 13.31 3.23
CA PHE A 94 0.62 12.72 3.69
C PHE A 94 0.78 11.84 4.94
N SER A 95 1.94 11.25 5.15
CA SER A 95 2.24 10.40 6.31
C SER A 95 3.73 10.41 6.62
N PRO A 96 4.20 11.37 7.43
CA PRO A 96 5.62 11.54 7.74
C PRO A 96 6.26 10.28 8.35
N ASP A 97 5.52 9.55 9.17
CA ASP A 97 6.01 8.38 9.89
C ASP A 97 6.00 7.09 9.08
N SER A 98 5.30 7.07 7.92
CA SER A 98 5.19 5.87 7.07
C SER A 98 6.41 5.67 6.16
N VAL A 99 7.14 6.74 5.90
CA VAL A 99 8.31 6.76 5.01
C VAL A 99 9.57 6.96 5.84
N ASN A 100 10.04 5.92 6.47
CA ASN A 100 11.38 5.98 7.03
C ASN A 100 12.38 5.83 5.88
N GLY A 101 13.21 6.86 5.70
CA GLY A 101 14.26 6.93 4.68
C GLY A 101 15.39 5.91 4.83
N SER A 102 15.19 4.80 5.55
CA SER A 102 16.15 3.74 5.61
C SER A 102 16.17 2.99 4.28
N ASN A 103 17.25 3.11 3.55
CA ASN A 103 17.51 2.37 2.32
C ASN A 103 17.72 0.85 2.56
N SER A 104 17.51 0.35 3.78
CA SER A 104 17.82 -1.03 4.17
C SER A 104 16.57 -1.88 4.43
N THR A 105 16.68 -3.18 4.20
CA THR A 105 15.67 -4.19 4.56
C THR A 105 15.38 -4.19 6.06
N ALA A 106 16.39 -3.89 6.89
CA ALA A 106 16.24 -3.78 8.34
C ALA A 106 15.29 -2.64 8.75
N GLY A 107 15.29 -1.52 8.02
CA GLY A 107 14.35 -0.43 8.26
C GLY A 107 12.93 -0.81 7.87
N LEU A 108 12.73 -1.57 6.81
CA LEU A 108 11.43 -2.09 6.44
C LEU A 108 10.90 -3.02 7.54
N LYS A 109 11.72 -3.92 8.06
CA LYS A 109 11.35 -4.81 9.17
C LYS A 109 10.87 -4.02 10.40
N ARG A 110 11.63 -3.02 10.83
CA ARG A 110 11.23 -2.15 11.96
C ARG A 110 9.89 -1.46 11.72
N ASN A 111 9.60 -1.01 10.49
CA ASN A 111 8.32 -0.37 10.17
C ASN A 111 7.16 -1.36 10.17
N ILE A 112 7.40 -2.59 9.76
CA ILE A 112 6.40 -3.66 9.84
C ILE A 112 6.06 -4.00 11.29
N GLU A 113 7.08 -4.02 12.17
CA GLU A 113 6.94 -4.36 13.59
C GLU A 113 6.36 -3.24 14.45
N LYS A 114 6.37 -1.98 13.97
CA LYS A 114 5.76 -0.86 14.69
C LYS A 114 4.24 -0.96 14.66
N ASP A 115 3.60 -0.99 15.81
CA ASP A 115 2.13 -1.01 15.94
C ASP A 115 1.49 0.36 15.68
N ASP A 116 2.20 1.44 15.95
CA ASP A 116 1.67 2.82 15.85
C ASP A 116 1.35 3.26 14.42
N ASN A 117 1.97 2.66 13.42
CA ASN A 117 1.77 3.01 12.02
C ASN A 117 1.34 1.81 11.19
N LYS A 118 0.09 1.81 10.77
CA LYS A 118 -0.45 0.74 9.92
C LYS A 118 -0.04 0.86 8.44
N ILE A 119 0.46 2.02 7.97
CA ILE A 119 0.89 2.22 6.58
C ILE A 119 2.40 2.03 6.46
N VAL A 120 2.82 1.15 5.57
CA VAL A 120 4.22 0.87 5.27
C VAL A 120 4.50 1.17 3.80
N VAL A 121 5.29 2.20 3.52
CA VAL A 121 5.73 2.53 2.16
C VAL A 121 7.04 1.80 1.86
N THR A 122 7.07 1.06 0.76
CA THR A 122 8.24 0.26 0.38
C THR A 122 8.37 0.14 -1.14
N THR A 123 9.53 -0.32 -1.59
CA THR A 123 9.73 -0.68 -3.00
C THR A 123 9.50 -2.17 -3.22
N ILE A 124 9.16 -2.52 -4.47
CA ILE A 124 9.06 -3.93 -4.91
C ILE A 124 10.33 -4.71 -4.53
N GLN A 125 11.50 -4.10 -4.73
CA GLN A 125 12.78 -4.77 -4.43
C GLN A 125 13.00 -4.99 -2.93
N LYS A 126 12.72 -3.97 -2.09
CA LYS A 126 12.86 -4.11 -0.63
C LYS A 126 11.89 -5.14 -0.07
N LEU A 127 10.64 -5.13 -0.53
CA LEU A 127 9.64 -6.12 -0.15
C LEU A 127 10.08 -7.54 -0.55
N ASN A 128 10.63 -7.70 -1.75
CA ASN A 128 11.17 -8.98 -2.20
C ASN A 128 12.36 -9.45 -1.37
N ASN A 129 13.29 -8.54 -1.02
CA ASN A 129 14.42 -8.86 -0.16
C ASN A 129 13.97 -9.24 1.26
N PHE A 130 12.99 -8.52 1.80
CA PHE A 130 12.38 -8.87 3.09
C PHE A 130 11.76 -10.28 3.06
N MET A 131 10.99 -10.61 2.03
CA MET A 131 10.42 -11.94 1.88
C MET A 131 11.46 -13.06 1.73
N ASN A 132 12.64 -12.75 1.21
CA ASN A 132 13.74 -13.72 1.09
C ASN A 132 14.51 -13.89 2.40
N SER A 133 14.76 -12.80 3.13
CA SER A 133 15.50 -12.84 4.39
C SER A 133 14.66 -13.34 5.57
N GLU A 134 13.38 -12.99 5.60
CA GLU A 134 12.45 -13.34 6.67
C GLU A 134 11.46 -14.40 6.17
N SER A 135 11.81 -15.67 6.29
CA SER A 135 10.96 -16.76 5.78
C SER A 135 9.74 -17.05 6.66
N GLN A 136 9.80 -16.73 7.95
CA GLN A 136 8.75 -17.00 8.94
C GLN A 136 8.50 -15.74 9.80
N HIS A 137 7.89 -14.72 9.21
CA HIS A 137 7.50 -13.53 9.94
C HIS A 137 6.00 -13.54 10.23
N GLU A 138 5.60 -13.07 11.42
CA GLU A 138 4.19 -13.05 11.84
C GLU A 138 3.27 -12.28 10.90
N ILE A 139 3.80 -11.27 10.19
CA ILE A 139 3.05 -10.45 9.22
C ILE A 139 2.39 -11.30 8.13
N TYR A 140 2.93 -12.46 7.80
CA TYR A 140 2.36 -13.37 6.79
C TYR A 140 1.03 -14.01 7.21
N GLN A 141 0.71 -13.97 8.50
CA GLN A 141 -0.56 -14.47 9.05
C GLN A 141 -1.59 -13.36 9.26
N LYS A 142 -1.15 -12.09 9.25
CA LYS A 142 -1.99 -10.91 9.50
C LYS A 142 -2.79 -10.55 8.24
N GLN A 143 -3.91 -9.84 8.44
CA GLN A 143 -4.71 -9.30 7.32
C GLN A 143 -4.04 -8.06 6.77
N VAL A 144 -3.53 -8.14 5.55
CA VAL A 144 -2.80 -7.05 4.91
C VAL A 144 -3.45 -6.59 3.61
N VAL A 145 -3.30 -5.33 3.31
CA VAL A 145 -3.71 -4.73 2.04
C VAL A 145 -2.47 -4.28 1.28
N PHE A 146 -2.37 -4.66 0.01
CA PHE A 146 -1.31 -4.20 -0.88
C PHE A 146 -1.86 -3.21 -1.89
N ILE A 147 -1.30 -2.02 -1.93
CA ILE A 147 -1.55 -1.01 -2.96
C ILE A 147 -0.28 -0.87 -3.77
N PHE A 148 -0.35 -1.23 -5.04
CA PHE A 148 0.78 -1.12 -5.97
C PHE A 148 0.60 0.08 -6.89
N ASP A 149 1.58 0.96 -6.90
CA ASP A 149 1.67 2.00 -7.91
C ASP A 149 2.48 1.51 -9.11
N GLU A 150 2.07 1.89 -10.33
CA GLU A 150 2.75 1.54 -11.59
C GLU A 150 2.94 0.01 -11.80
N CYS A 151 1.91 -0.79 -11.50
CA CYS A 151 1.98 -2.26 -11.51
C CYS A 151 2.17 -2.94 -12.89
N HIS A 152 2.23 -2.16 -13.97
CA HIS A 152 2.41 -2.67 -15.34
C HIS A 152 3.87 -3.07 -15.67
N ARG A 153 4.83 -2.85 -14.79
CA ARG A 153 6.24 -3.14 -15.04
C ARG A 153 6.60 -4.61 -14.83
N SER A 154 7.59 -5.08 -15.58
CA SER A 154 7.93 -6.50 -15.78
C SER A 154 8.27 -7.31 -14.53
N GLN A 155 8.67 -6.68 -13.43
CA GLN A 155 9.03 -7.38 -12.20
C GLN A 155 7.84 -7.70 -11.29
N PHE A 156 6.69 -7.10 -11.55
CA PHE A 156 5.49 -7.25 -10.72
C PHE A 156 4.99 -8.70 -10.63
N GLY A 157 4.94 -9.42 -11.75
CA GLY A 157 4.43 -10.80 -11.79
C GLY A 157 5.17 -11.79 -10.88
N LYS A 158 6.50 -11.68 -10.82
CA LYS A 158 7.34 -12.54 -9.96
C LYS A 158 7.12 -12.24 -8.47
N VAL A 159 7.01 -10.96 -8.12
CA VAL A 159 6.76 -10.55 -6.74
C VAL A 159 5.35 -10.93 -6.30
N GLN A 160 4.36 -10.75 -7.18
CA GLN A 160 2.99 -11.14 -6.91
C GLN A 160 2.86 -12.65 -6.64
N MET A 161 3.57 -13.49 -7.40
CA MET A 161 3.60 -14.92 -7.15
C MET A 161 4.17 -15.25 -5.76
N ARG A 162 5.25 -14.58 -5.34
CA ARG A 162 5.84 -14.77 -4.01
C ARG A 162 4.94 -14.27 -2.88
N LEU A 163 4.26 -13.14 -3.08
CA LEU A 163 3.27 -12.65 -2.12
C LEU A 163 2.17 -13.69 -1.87
N ARG A 164 1.64 -14.28 -2.93
CA ARG A 164 0.62 -15.36 -2.83
C ARG A 164 1.10 -16.57 -2.03
N LEU A 165 2.38 -16.91 -2.14
CA LEU A 165 2.94 -18.05 -1.43
C LEU A 165 3.16 -17.75 0.06
N LYS A 166 3.50 -16.52 0.43
CA LYS A 166 3.88 -16.16 1.79
C LYS A 166 2.73 -15.57 2.62
N PHE A 167 1.99 -14.64 2.06
CA PHE A 167 0.88 -14.00 2.77
C PHE A 167 -0.40 -14.83 2.65
N LYS A 168 -0.98 -15.18 3.79
CA LYS A 168 -2.17 -16.03 3.85
C LYS A 168 -3.48 -15.24 3.76
N LYS A 169 -3.45 -13.97 4.15
CA LYS A 169 -4.61 -13.07 4.17
C LYS A 169 -4.23 -11.72 3.58
N TYR A 170 -4.49 -11.52 2.30
CA TYR A 170 -4.23 -10.23 1.65
C TYR A 170 -5.26 -9.89 0.59
N CYS A 171 -5.46 -8.60 0.33
CA CYS A 171 -6.17 -8.03 -0.81
C CYS A 171 -5.37 -6.88 -1.43
#